data_0e03b5d03fab79718daf2d55921662b0
#
_entry.id   0e03b5d03fab79718daf2d55921662b0
#
_cell.length_a   1.000
_cell.length_b   1.000
_cell.length_c   1.000
_cell.angle_alpha   90.00
_cell.angle_beta   90.00
_cell.angle_gamma   90.00
#
_symmetry.space_group_name_H-M   'P 1'
#
loop_
_entity.id
_entity.type
_entity.pdbx_description
1 polymer ?
#
loop_
_entity_poly.entity_id
_entity_poly.type
_entity_poly.pdbx_seq_one_letter_code
_entity_poly.pdbx_strand_id
1 'polypeptide(L)'
;MKEIMRRILIMTTAALLMAGCGGNSEQQEAETLLARGTTLYEQGSYTEALATIDSLRRTYPNVVDTRKKALKLRQDIELKKTQEELALTDSLLQIANQDYAQQQAKVDKDKAQLKATPEELTLLTRNRMRRDSLRTQFEVLGAKIRYIHQKQKVLEK
;
A
#
# COMPACT_ATOMS: atom_id res chain seq x y z
N MET A 1 6.76 -57.46 35.70
CA MET A 1 7.48 -57.13 34.48
C MET A 1 6.57 -56.95 33.26
N LYS A 2 5.59 -57.81 32.99
CA LYS A 2 4.70 -57.69 31.82
C LYS A 2 3.80 -56.41 31.82
N GLU A 3 3.32 -55.98 33.00
CA GLU A 3 2.49 -54.77 33.10
C GLU A 3 3.29 -53.47 32.86
N ILE A 4 4.51 -53.40 33.27
CA ILE A 4 5.42 -52.25 33.07
C ILE A 4 5.77 -52.10 31.60
N MET A 5 6.10 -53.22 30.93
CA MET A 5 6.35 -53.20 29.48
C MET A 5 5.11 -52.81 28.66
N ARG A 6 3.89 -53.22 29.07
CA ARG A 6 2.65 -52.87 28.40
C ARG A 6 2.33 -51.37 28.55
N ARG A 7 2.62 -50.76 29.70
CA ARG A 7 2.47 -49.29 29.91
C ARG A 7 3.49 -48.48 29.18
N ILE A 8 4.72 -48.95 29.06
CA ILE A 8 5.77 -48.28 28.27
C ILE A 8 5.45 -48.36 26.78
N LEU A 9 4.91 -49.49 26.27
CA LEU A 9 4.52 -49.65 24.89
C LEU A 9 3.33 -48.74 24.49
N ILE A 10 2.38 -48.51 25.41
CA ILE A 10 1.26 -47.62 25.19
C ILE A 10 1.70 -46.15 25.20
N MET A 11 2.66 -45.75 26.02
CA MET A 11 3.20 -44.40 26.04
C MET A 11 4.03 -44.05 24.79
N THR A 12 4.75 -45.02 24.20
CA THR A 12 5.55 -44.77 23.00
C THR A 12 4.70 -44.68 21.73
N THR A 13 3.55 -45.33 21.65
CA THR A 13 2.60 -45.23 20.53
C THR A 13 1.82 -43.93 20.52
N ALA A 14 1.56 -43.28 21.68
CA ALA A 14 0.89 -41.97 21.76
C ALA A 14 1.78 -40.81 21.31
N ALA A 15 3.12 -40.94 21.39
CA ALA A 15 4.07 -39.89 21.01
C ALA A 15 4.31 -39.77 19.49
N LEU A 16 3.98 -40.81 18.70
CA LEU A 16 4.20 -40.80 17.24
C LEU A 16 3.02 -40.21 16.40
N LEU A 17 1.91 -39.87 17.02
CA LEU A 17 0.73 -39.30 16.30
C LEU A 17 0.71 -37.77 16.24
N MET A 18 1.69 -37.07 16.81
CA MET A 18 1.74 -35.60 16.81
C MET A 18 2.57 -35.00 15.65
N ALA A 19 3.18 -35.81 14.77
CA ALA A 19 4.06 -35.32 13.70
C ALA A 19 3.35 -35.06 12.36
N GLY A 20 2.01 -35.17 12.29
CA GLY A 20 1.26 -35.10 11.04
C GLY A 20 0.40 -33.86 10.81
N CYS A 21 0.32 -32.89 11.75
CA CYS A 21 -0.60 -31.75 11.66
C CYS A 21 0.04 -30.39 11.26
N GLY A 22 1.34 -30.32 10.97
CA GLY A 22 2.03 -29.05 10.73
C GLY A 22 1.54 -28.33 9.46
N GLY A 23 1.28 -29.04 8.39
CA GLY A 23 0.93 -28.42 7.09
C GLY A 23 -0.49 -27.80 7.06
N ASN A 24 -1.46 -28.40 7.73
CA ASN A 24 -2.82 -27.89 7.77
C ASN A 24 -2.98 -26.67 8.69
N SER A 25 -2.21 -26.59 9.78
CA SER A 25 -2.25 -25.45 10.70
C SER A 25 -1.62 -24.20 10.07
N GLU A 26 -0.47 -24.32 9.41
CA GLU A 26 0.20 -23.20 8.71
C GLU A 26 -0.69 -22.63 7.59
N GLN A 27 -1.34 -23.50 6.82
CA GLN A 27 -2.30 -23.11 5.79
C GLN A 27 -3.45 -22.31 6.39
N GLN A 28 -4.06 -22.81 7.46
CA GLN A 28 -5.20 -22.20 8.12
C GLN A 28 -4.85 -20.85 8.77
N GLU A 29 -3.68 -20.75 9.40
CA GLU A 29 -3.18 -19.51 9.98
C GLU A 29 -2.88 -18.46 8.90
N ALA A 30 -2.26 -18.87 7.78
CA ALA A 30 -2.02 -18.00 6.64
C ALA A 30 -3.33 -17.49 6.02
N GLU A 31 -4.35 -18.34 5.88
CA GLU A 31 -5.67 -17.95 5.39
C GLU A 31 -6.38 -16.99 6.35
N THR A 32 -6.23 -17.17 7.66
CA THR A 32 -6.75 -16.24 8.66
C THR A 32 -6.12 -14.85 8.53
N LEU A 33 -4.80 -14.78 8.35
CA LEU A 33 -4.12 -13.50 8.09
C LEU A 33 -4.55 -12.87 6.77
N LEU A 34 -4.75 -13.67 5.72
CA LEU A 34 -5.27 -13.18 4.45
C LEU A 34 -6.66 -12.57 4.61
N ALA A 35 -7.58 -13.27 5.29
CA ALA A 35 -8.92 -12.79 5.58
C ALA A 35 -8.89 -11.49 6.40
N ARG A 36 -8.05 -11.41 7.44
CA ARG A 36 -7.86 -10.18 8.20
C ARG A 36 -7.36 -9.02 7.34
N GLY A 37 -6.37 -9.28 6.47
CA GLY A 37 -5.86 -8.27 5.53
C GLY A 37 -6.95 -7.78 4.57
N THR A 38 -7.83 -8.66 4.11
CA THR A 38 -8.98 -8.32 3.26
C THR A 38 -9.96 -7.42 4.01
N THR A 39 -10.34 -7.78 5.23
CA THR A 39 -11.24 -6.96 6.06
C THR A 39 -10.67 -5.56 6.31
N LEU A 40 -9.39 -5.45 6.64
CA LEU A 40 -8.72 -4.16 6.83
C LEU A 40 -8.72 -3.32 5.54
N TYR A 41 -8.52 -3.94 4.38
CA TYR A 41 -8.62 -3.29 3.09
C TYR A 41 -10.03 -2.73 2.83
N GLU A 42 -11.07 -3.53 3.07
CA GLU A 42 -12.47 -3.13 2.92
C GLU A 42 -12.85 -1.97 3.86
N GLN A 43 -12.23 -1.90 5.03
CA GLN A 43 -12.37 -0.81 6.00
C GLN A 43 -11.57 0.45 5.65
N GLY A 44 -10.76 0.43 4.59
CA GLY A 44 -9.88 1.55 4.21
C GLY A 44 -8.61 1.67 5.07
N SER A 45 -8.35 0.72 5.97
CA SER A 45 -7.14 0.68 6.83
C SER A 45 -5.94 0.13 6.06
N TYR A 46 -5.53 0.82 4.98
CA TYR A 46 -4.55 0.32 4.02
C TYR A 46 -3.18 0.03 4.62
N THR A 47 -2.73 0.83 5.56
CA THR A 47 -1.41 0.64 6.21
C THR A 47 -1.37 -0.65 7.02
N GLU A 48 -2.42 -0.92 7.79
CA GLU A 48 -2.56 -2.12 8.61
C GLU A 48 -2.80 -3.36 7.75
N ALA A 49 -3.59 -3.22 6.67
CA ALA A 49 -3.77 -4.27 5.67
C ALA A 49 -2.43 -4.69 5.05
N LEU A 50 -1.61 -3.74 4.59
CA LEU A 50 -0.28 -4.01 4.04
C LEU A 50 0.64 -4.69 5.05
N ALA A 51 0.66 -4.21 6.31
CA ALA A 51 1.46 -4.81 7.38
C ALA A 51 1.04 -6.27 7.65
N THR A 52 -0.27 -6.54 7.65
CA THR A 52 -0.82 -7.90 7.83
C THR A 52 -0.41 -8.82 6.68
N ILE A 53 -0.51 -8.37 5.43
CA ILE A 53 -0.10 -9.12 4.24
C ILE A 53 1.42 -9.36 4.22
N ASP A 54 2.23 -8.39 4.61
CA ASP A 54 3.68 -8.56 4.69
C ASP A 54 4.08 -9.52 5.82
N SER A 55 3.34 -9.54 6.95
CA SER A 55 3.50 -10.53 8.01
C SER A 55 3.20 -11.95 7.50
N LEU A 56 2.05 -12.16 6.85
CA LEU A 56 1.69 -13.44 6.22
C LEU A 56 2.82 -13.96 5.32
N ARG A 57 3.34 -13.13 4.44
CA ARG A 57 4.36 -13.51 3.47
C ARG A 57 5.71 -13.88 4.10
N ARG A 58 6.04 -13.27 5.25
CA ARG A 58 7.27 -13.59 6.02
C ARG A 58 7.12 -14.83 6.86
N THR A 59 5.98 -14.97 7.54
CA THR A 59 5.76 -16.06 8.51
C THR A 59 5.50 -17.41 7.81
N TYR A 60 4.80 -17.38 6.66
CA TYR A 60 4.39 -18.59 5.94
C TYR A 60 4.97 -18.65 4.52
N PRO A 61 6.30 -18.83 4.37
CA PRO A 61 6.97 -18.81 3.06
C PRO A 61 6.56 -19.97 2.14
N ASN A 62 6.12 -21.09 2.72
CA ASN A 62 5.82 -22.33 1.99
C ASN A 62 4.36 -22.45 1.54
N VAL A 63 3.45 -21.59 2.01
CA VAL A 63 2.03 -21.60 1.66
C VAL A 63 1.80 -20.83 0.35
N VAL A 64 2.16 -21.45 -0.78
CA VAL A 64 2.30 -20.78 -2.08
C VAL A 64 1.00 -20.15 -2.56
N ASP A 65 -0.13 -20.85 -2.48
CA ASP A 65 -1.40 -20.37 -3.02
C ASP A 65 -1.96 -19.20 -2.23
N THR A 66 -1.87 -19.24 -0.89
CA THR A 66 -2.30 -18.12 -0.03
C THR A 66 -1.37 -16.92 -0.24
N ARG A 67 -0.07 -17.14 -0.46
CA ARG A 67 0.88 -16.07 -0.81
C ARG A 67 0.60 -15.42 -2.15
N LYS A 68 0.13 -16.16 -3.17
CA LYS A 68 -0.31 -15.59 -4.45
C LYS A 68 -1.51 -14.68 -4.25
N LYS A 69 -2.52 -15.14 -3.50
CA LYS A 69 -3.70 -14.34 -3.13
C LYS A 69 -3.29 -13.08 -2.35
N ALA A 70 -2.37 -13.23 -1.38
CA ALA A 70 -1.84 -12.11 -0.59
C ALA A 70 -1.08 -11.10 -1.47
N LEU A 71 -0.33 -11.54 -2.48
CA LEU A 71 0.34 -10.66 -3.42
C LEU A 71 -0.66 -9.85 -4.26
N LYS A 72 -1.73 -10.50 -4.74
CA LYS A 72 -2.81 -9.82 -5.47
C LYS A 72 -3.48 -8.76 -4.59
N LEU A 73 -3.90 -9.15 -3.38
CA LEU A 73 -4.51 -8.21 -2.42
C LEU A 73 -3.58 -7.03 -2.11
N ARG A 74 -2.28 -7.27 -1.92
CA ARG A 74 -1.30 -6.19 -1.75
C ARG A 74 -1.32 -5.19 -2.90
N GLN A 75 -1.34 -5.69 -4.15
CA GLN A 75 -1.39 -4.82 -5.33
C GLN A 75 -2.70 -4.03 -5.40
N ASP A 76 -3.83 -4.64 -5.03
CA ASP A 76 -5.13 -3.97 -4.99
C ASP A 76 -5.15 -2.86 -3.92
N ILE A 77 -4.59 -3.11 -2.75
CA ILE A 77 -4.43 -2.11 -1.67
C ILE A 77 -3.55 -0.95 -2.14
N GLU A 78 -2.37 -1.25 -2.73
CA GLU A 78 -1.45 -0.22 -3.22
C GLU A 78 -2.08 0.60 -4.35
N LEU A 79 -2.84 -0.04 -5.24
CA LEU A 79 -3.58 0.63 -6.31
C LEU A 79 -4.60 1.61 -5.73
N LYS A 80 -5.46 1.14 -4.83
CA LYS A 80 -6.52 1.96 -4.24
C LYS A 80 -5.96 3.16 -3.48
N LYS A 81 -4.96 2.91 -2.63
CA LYS A 81 -4.25 3.97 -1.90
C LYS A 81 -3.65 5.02 -2.85
N THR A 82 -2.98 4.57 -3.93
CA THR A 82 -2.35 5.48 -4.89
C THR A 82 -3.40 6.28 -5.68
N GLN A 83 -4.55 5.69 -5.99
CA GLN A 83 -5.67 6.40 -6.64
C GLN A 83 -6.24 7.50 -5.75
N GLU A 84 -6.40 7.26 -4.45
CA GLU A 84 -6.87 8.26 -3.49
C GLU A 84 -5.85 9.40 -3.32
N GLU A 85 -4.55 9.07 -3.23
CA GLU A 85 -3.46 10.05 -3.21
C GLU A 85 -3.44 10.89 -4.50
N LEU A 86 -3.67 10.27 -5.66
CA LEU A 86 -3.74 10.97 -6.96
C LEU A 86 -4.91 11.96 -6.99
N ALA A 87 -6.10 11.55 -6.56
CA ALA A 87 -7.28 12.41 -6.53
C ALA A 87 -7.08 13.62 -5.60
N LEU A 88 -6.49 13.41 -4.42
CA LEU A 88 -6.14 14.50 -3.51
C LEU A 88 -5.11 15.44 -4.13
N THR A 89 -4.06 14.88 -4.74
CA THR A 89 -2.98 15.67 -5.39
C THR A 89 -3.53 16.49 -6.56
N ASP A 90 -4.46 15.93 -7.35
CA ASP A 90 -5.14 16.63 -8.44
C ASP A 90 -5.91 17.86 -7.92
N SER A 91 -6.69 17.68 -6.86
CA SER A 91 -7.45 18.78 -6.23
C SER A 91 -6.50 19.89 -5.72
N LEU A 92 -5.40 19.53 -5.07
CA LEU A 92 -4.40 20.48 -4.60
C LEU A 92 -3.68 21.18 -5.75
N LEU A 93 -3.40 20.47 -6.85
CA LEU A 93 -2.78 21.04 -8.05
C LEU A 93 -3.70 22.04 -8.74
N GLN A 94 -5.01 21.76 -8.79
CA GLN A 94 -6.00 22.71 -9.34
C GLN A 94 -6.00 24.02 -8.54
N ILE A 95 -6.02 23.94 -7.21
CA ILE A 95 -5.92 25.12 -6.33
C ILE A 95 -4.60 25.86 -6.57
N ALA A 96 -3.47 25.16 -6.60
CA ALA A 96 -2.17 25.78 -6.81
C ALA A 96 -2.03 26.44 -8.20
N ASN A 97 -2.67 25.89 -9.23
CA ASN A 97 -2.75 26.51 -10.57
C ASN A 97 -3.53 27.83 -10.52
N GLN A 98 -4.66 27.87 -9.80
CA GLN A 98 -5.47 29.08 -9.64
C GLN A 98 -4.71 30.16 -8.86
N ASP A 99 -4.11 29.78 -7.71
CA ASP A 99 -3.31 30.69 -6.89
C ASP A 99 -2.16 31.30 -7.69
N TYR A 100 -1.45 30.47 -8.46
CA TYR A 100 -0.35 30.92 -9.30
C TYR A 100 -0.84 31.88 -10.40
N ALA A 101 -1.92 31.54 -11.10
CA ALA A 101 -2.46 32.35 -12.18
C ALA A 101 -2.93 33.74 -11.69
N GLN A 102 -3.62 33.77 -10.53
CA GLN A 102 -4.08 35.02 -9.92
C GLN A 102 -2.89 35.90 -9.49
N GLN A 103 -1.91 35.30 -8.82
CA GLN A 103 -0.72 36.04 -8.39
C GLN A 103 0.11 36.51 -9.58
N GLN A 104 0.23 35.72 -10.65
CA GLN A 104 0.94 36.09 -11.87
C GLN A 104 0.27 37.32 -12.52
N ALA A 105 -1.05 37.28 -12.69
CA ALA A 105 -1.80 38.38 -13.30
C ALA A 105 -1.65 39.71 -12.49
N LYS A 106 -1.70 39.59 -11.14
CA LYS A 106 -1.46 40.73 -10.26
C LYS A 106 -0.06 41.32 -10.44
N VAL A 107 0.98 40.47 -10.37
CA VAL A 107 2.38 40.88 -10.51
C VAL A 107 2.65 41.51 -11.88
N ASP A 108 2.08 40.94 -12.95
CA ASP A 108 2.25 41.49 -14.30
C ASP A 108 1.62 42.88 -14.44
N LYS A 109 0.45 43.10 -13.85
CA LYS A 109 -0.18 44.41 -13.76
C LYS A 109 0.66 45.41 -12.98
N ASP A 110 1.15 45.01 -11.81
CA ASP A 110 1.92 45.88 -10.93
C ASP A 110 3.32 46.18 -11.50
N LYS A 111 3.93 45.25 -12.24
CA LYS A 111 5.14 45.50 -13.05
C LYS A 111 4.92 46.53 -14.13
N ALA A 112 3.80 46.42 -14.88
CA ALA A 112 3.47 47.41 -15.93
C ALA A 112 3.31 48.82 -15.38
N GLN A 113 2.94 48.95 -14.10
CA GLN A 113 2.80 50.23 -13.38
C GLN A 113 4.05 50.63 -12.57
N LEU A 114 5.13 49.88 -12.65
CA LEU A 114 6.35 50.02 -11.85
C LEU A 114 6.09 49.99 -10.33
N LYS A 115 5.08 49.20 -9.90
CA LYS A 115 4.64 49.07 -8.49
C LYS A 115 4.88 47.70 -7.88
N ALA A 116 5.36 46.74 -8.66
CA ALA A 116 5.61 45.39 -8.16
C ALA A 116 6.64 45.39 -7.04
N THR A 117 6.28 44.72 -5.91
CA THR A 117 7.16 44.67 -4.73
C THR A 117 7.99 43.36 -4.70
N PRO A 118 9.13 43.34 -3.97
CA PRO A 118 9.92 42.13 -3.79
C PRO A 118 9.13 41.00 -3.12
N GLU A 119 8.21 41.33 -2.21
CA GLU A 119 7.34 40.38 -1.51
C GLU A 119 6.39 39.67 -2.48
N GLU A 120 5.79 40.41 -3.43
CA GLU A 120 4.93 39.86 -4.47
C GLU A 120 5.68 38.92 -5.40
N LEU A 121 6.90 39.27 -5.79
CA LEU A 121 7.78 38.41 -6.59
C LEU A 121 8.18 37.12 -5.84
N THR A 122 8.45 37.27 -4.55
CA THR A 122 8.75 36.12 -3.69
C THR A 122 7.55 35.19 -3.56
N LEU A 123 6.34 35.74 -3.35
CA LEU A 123 5.11 34.98 -3.27
C LEU A 123 4.82 34.25 -4.60
N LEU A 124 4.97 34.95 -5.73
CA LEU A 124 4.81 34.33 -7.06
C LEU A 124 5.76 33.15 -7.25
N THR A 125 7.03 33.32 -6.87
CA THR A 125 8.03 32.24 -6.94
C THR A 125 7.62 31.05 -6.07
N ARG A 126 7.15 31.29 -4.85
CA ARG A 126 6.69 30.24 -3.93
C ARG A 126 5.47 29.48 -4.51
N ASN A 127 4.49 30.21 -5.05
CA ASN A 127 3.32 29.59 -5.66
C ASN A 127 3.69 28.74 -6.88
N ARG A 128 4.63 29.22 -7.70
CA ARG A 128 5.19 28.45 -8.82
C ARG A 128 5.83 27.14 -8.33
N MET A 129 6.72 27.23 -7.32
CA MET A 129 7.40 26.02 -6.80
C MET A 129 6.41 25.02 -6.21
N ARG A 130 5.39 25.48 -5.48
CA ARG A 130 4.31 24.61 -4.96
C ARG A 130 3.55 23.91 -6.08
N ARG A 131 3.13 24.66 -7.10
CA ARG A 131 2.44 24.11 -8.28
C ARG A 131 3.29 23.06 -9.00
N ASP A 132 4.55 23.37 -9.25
CA ASP A 132 5.46 22.48 -10.00
C ASP A 132 5.75 21.20 -9.20
N SER A 133 5.90 21.30 -7.87
CA SER A 133 6.04 20.14 -6.97
C SER A 133 4.79 19.23 -7.02
N LEU A 134 3.59 19.81 -6.91
CA LEU A 134 2.33 19.06 -6.98
C LEU A 134 2.15 18.39 -8.36
N ARG A 135 2.54 19.06 -9.44
CA ARG A 135 2.52 18.49 -10.80
C ARG A 135 3.41 17.26 -10.89
N THR A 136 4.66 17.37 -10.41
CA THR A 136 5.59 16.23 -10.39
C THR A 136 5.02 15.07 -9.55
N GLN A 137 4.44 15.36 -8.40
CA GLN A 137 3.81 14.33 -7.56
C GLN A 137 2.65 13.64 -8.28
N PHE A 138 1.79 14.39 -8.95
CA PHE A 138 0.68 13.86 -9.76
C PHE A 138 1.18 12.92 -10.87
N GLU A 139 2.23 13.31 -11.60
CA GLU A 139 2.82 12.51 -12.67
C GLU A 139 3.43 11.20 -12.13
N VAL A 140 4.13 11.27 -10.98
CA VAL A 140 4.73 10.10 -10.31
C VAL A 140 3.65 9.12 -9.86
N LEU A 141 2.55 9.61 -9.24
CA LEU A 141 1.43 8.77 -8.83
C LEU A 141 0.75 8.11 -10.02
N GLY A 142 0.55 8.84 -11.12
CA GLY A 142 0.03 8.28 -12.37
C GLY A 142 0.94 7.20 -12.96
N ALA A 143 2.26 7.39 -12.92
CA ALA A 143 3.23 6.37 -13.35
C ALA A 143 3.18 5.13 -12.45
N LYS A 144 3.05 5.30 -11.13
CA LYS A 144 2.91 4.21 -10.16
C LYS A 144 1.65 3.37 -10.43
N ILE A 145 0.51 4.00 -10.72
CA ILE A 145 -0.74 3.30 -11.09
C ILE A 145 -0.52 2.44 -12.33
N ARG A 146 0.07 3.00 -13.40
CA ARG A 146 0.38 2.23 -14.62
C ARG A 146 1.28 1.03 -14.35
N TYR A 147 2.30 1.21 -13.50
CA TYR A 147 3.20 0.13 -13.10
C TYR A 147 2.46 -0.99 -12.34
N ILE A 148 1.57 -0.63 -11.38
CA ILE A 148 0.77 -1.61 -10.64
C ILE A 148 -0.10 -2.43 -11.61
N HIS A 149 -0.79 -1.78 -12.54
CA HIS A 149 -1.59 -2.49 -13.55
C HIS A 149 -0.77 -3.44 -14.43
N GLN A 150 0.45 -3.06 -14.79
CA GLN A 150 1.35 -3.96 -15.52
C GLN A 150 1.71 -5.20 -14.69
N LYS A 151 1.97 -5.03 -13.39
CA LYS A 151 2.25 -6.15 -12.48
C LYS A 151 1.04 -7.06 -12.27
N GLN A 152 -0.17 -6.51 -12.16
CA GLN A 152 -1.40 -7.30 -12.07
C GLN A 152 -1.59 -8.20 -13.29
N LYS A 153 -1.39 -7.68 -14.50
CA LYS A 153 -1.48 -8.46 -15.75
C LYS A 153 -0.47 -9.63 -15.84
N VAL A 154 0.68 -9.52 -15.18
CA VAL A 154 1.67 -10.60 -15.13
C VAL A 154 1.23 -11.73 -14.19
N LEU A 155 0.48 -11.43 -13.13
CA LEU A 155 -0.03 -12.43 -12.19
C LEU A 155 -1.25 -13.22 -12.72
N GLU A 156 -1.93 -12.70 -13.74
CA GLU A 156 -3.11 -13.32 -14.36
C GLU A 156 -2.73 -14.32 -15.47
N LYS A 157 -1.46 -14.37 -15.86
CA LYS A 157 -0.90 -15.33 -16.83
C LYS A 157 -0.31 -16.54 -16.15
#